data_26fec2b05df0f428a5e05343f2eebaae
#
_entry.id   26fec2b05df0f428a5e05343f2eebaae
#
_cell.length_a   1.000
_cell.length_b   1.000
_cell.length_c   1.000
_cell.angle_alpha   90.00
_cell.angle_beta   90.00
_cell.angle_gamma   90.00
#
_symmetry.space_group_name_H-M   'P 1'
#
loop_
_entity.id
_entity.type
_entity.pdbx_description
1 polymer ?
#
loop_
_entity_poly.entity_id
_entity_poly.type
_entity_poly.pdbx_seq_one_letter_code
_entity_poly.pdbx_strand_id
1 'polypeptide(L)'
;RMRADVVAISNKIRSVTGKAPRVWVWPYGAADGTSLAVVGEQGYQMALTLEDGLDNLGDLMNSPRFLVASDPDGEHFANSIVAVQAKAPLRVLHVDLDNVYDPDPAQQARNLDQLVQRVVDMGAGTVFLQAFADPKGDGLVHSLYFPNRHLPMRADLFNRVAWQLHTRAHASVYAWMPVLSFALDAKLPRVTRWDPKTGKIGLDPDQYQRLSPFDPAVRKAIGEIYEDLARVGPIDGILYHDDAVFNDFEDASPAALKTYAANGLPDSIAALRADPAVMQRWTRFKSRYLIDFTHE
;
A
#
# COMPACT_ATOMS: atom_id res chain seq x y z
N ARG A 1 34.38 -15.15 17.37
CA ARG A 1 34.85 -13.87 16.87
C ARG A 1 34.19 -12.72 17.62
N MET A 2 32.86 -12.55 17.56
CA MET A 2 32.12 -11.48 18.23
C MET A 2 32.46 -11.32 19.73
N ARG A 3 32.49 -12.40 20.52
CA ARG A 3 32.89 -12.34 21.97
C ARG A 3 34.27 -11.68 22.15
N ALA A 4 35.26 -12.03 21.34
CA ALA A 4 36.59 -11.46 21.39
C ALA A 4 36.59 -9.96 21.06
N ASP A 5 35.78 -9.55 20.10
CA ASP A 5 35.65 -8.17 19.68
C ASP A 5 34.97 -7.33 20.78
N VAL A 6 33.91 -7.86 21.42
CA VAL A 6 33.21 -7.20 22.56
C VAL A 6 34.16 -7.04 23.75
N VAL A 7 34.94 -8.07 24.08
CA VAL A 7 35.95 -7.99 25.18
C VAL A 7 37.03 -6.96 24.84
N ALA A 8 37.55 -6.97 23.62
CA ALA A 8 38.60 -6.04 23.20
C ALA A 8 38.14 -4.57 23.30
N ILE A 9 36.95 -4.26 22.79
CA ILE A 9 36.40 -2.89 22.82
C ILE A 9 36.09 -2.47 24.28
N SER A 10 35.53 -3.37 25.10
CA SER A 10 35.26 -3.09 26.50
C SER A 10 36.53 -2.77 27.32
N ASN A 11 37.60 -3.52 27.07
CA ASN A 11 38.89 -3.27 27.69
C ASN A 11 39.49 -1.94 27.20
N LYS A 12 39.36 -1.61 25.92
CA LYS A 12 39.82 -0.34 25.39
C LYS A 12 39.11 0.85 26.02
N ILE A 13 37.77 0.77 26.13
CA ILE A 13 36.97 1.83 26.78
C ILE A 13 37.38 1.97 28.22
N ARG A 14 37.51 0.87 28.97
CA ARG A 14 37.94 0.88 30.38
C ARG A 14 39.33 1.49 30.56
N SER A 15 40.28 1.19 29.64
CA SER A 15 41.63 1.74 29.73
C SER A 15 41.67 3.26 29.50
N VAL A 16 40.75 3.82 28.77
CA VAL A 16 40.69 5.26 28.44
C VAL A 16 39.84 6.03 29.47
N THR A 17 38.70 5.45 29.87
CA THR A 17 37.71 6.16 30.73
C THR A 17 37.78 5.80 32.20
N GLY A 18 38.50 4.74 32.56
CA GLY A 18 38.52 4.16 33.92
C GLY A 18 37.25 3.40 34.28
N LYS A 19 36.24 3.33 33.38
CA LYS A 19 34.94 2.73 33.64
C LYS A 19 34.61 1.63 32.63
N ALA A 20 33.95 0.55 33.10
CA ALA A 20 33.40 -0.46 32.21
C ALA A 20 32.18 0.11 31.47
N PRO A 21 32.05 -0.16 30.16
CA PRO A 21 30.84 0.22 29.44
C PRO A 21 29.64 -0.60 29.92
N ARG A 22 28.48 0.04 30.01
CA ARG A 22 27.23 -0.59 30.45
C ARG A 22 26.17 -0.66 29.37
N VAL A 23 26.32 0.16 28.33
CA VAL A 23 25.36 0.25 27.21
C VAL A 23 26.06 -0.19 25.94
N TRP A 24 25.42 -1.09 25.20
CA TRP A 24 25.84 -1.51 23.89
C TRP A 24 24.93 -0.85 22.85
N VAL A 25 25.48 -0.52 21.70
CA VAL A 25 24.69 -0.02 20.57
C VAL A 25 24.93 -0.94 19.38
N TRP A 26 23.86 -1.56 18.89
CA TRP A 26 23.98 -2.47 17.76
C TRP A 26 24.32 -1.70 16.49
N PRO A 27 25.44 -2.03 15.83
CA PRO A 27 25.72 -1.49 14.50
C PRO A 27 24.59 -1.90 13.54
N TYR A 28 24.03 -0.91 12.84
CA TYR A 28 22.89 -1.11 11.92
C TYR A 28 21.65 -1.74 12.55
N GLY A 29 21.53 -1.74 13.88
CA GLY A 29 20.42 -2.38 14.57
C GLY A 29 20.42 -3.91 14.51
N ALA A 30 21.45 -4.53 13.90
CA ALA A 30 21.49 -5.97 13.69
C ALA A 30 21.84 -6.71 14.99
N ALA A 31 20.85 -7.40 15.59
CA ALA A 31 20.99 -8.26 16.75
C ALA A 31 20.27 -9.59 16.52
N ASP A 32 20.79 -10.66 17.08
CA ASP A 32 20.14 -11.97 17.18
C ASP A 32 20.28 -12.52 18.59
N GLY A 33 19.55 -13.58 18.92
CA GLY A 33 19.58 -14.17 20.26
C GLY A 33 20.97 -14.57 20.74
N THR A 34 21.86 -14.97 19.83
CA THR A 34 23.26 -15.32 20.16
C THR A 34 24.08 -14.09 20.49
N SER A 35 23.94 -13.03 19.71
CA SER A 35 24.66 -11.77 19.92
C SER A 35 24.19 -11.05 21.18
N LEU A 36 22.89 -11.05 21.48
CA LEU A 36 22.33 -10.55 22.74
C LEU A 36 22.91 -11.28 23.94
N ALA A 37 22.98 -12.61 23.92
CA ALA A 37 23.58 -13.39 25.01
C ALA A 37 25.05 -13.04 25.21
N VAL A 38 25.85 -12.91 24.14
CA VAL A 38 27.27 -12.55 24.24
C VAL A 38 27.47 -11.18 24.91
N VAL A 39 26.66 -10.18 24.55
CA VAL A 39 26.76 -8.83 25.11
C VAL A 39 26.35 -8.84 26.60
N GLY A 40 25.25 -9.54 26.94
CA GLY A 40 24.79 -9.69 28.33
C GLY A 40 25.83 -10.36 29.23
N GLU A 41 26.47 -11.46 28.76
CA GLU A 41 27.54 -12.16 29.47
C GLU A 41 28.80 -11.29 29.76
N GLN A 42 29.01 -10.24 28.97
CA GLN A 42 30.11 -9.29 29.16
C GLN A 42 29.76 -8.15 30.15
N GLY A 43 28.58 -8.19 30.76
CA GLY A 43 28.15 -7.25 31.81
C GLY A 43 27.51 -5.95 31.29
N TYR A 44 27.12 -5.91 30.01
CA TYR A 44 26.29 -4.83 29.52
C TYR A 44 24.87 -4.96 30.08
N GLN A 45 24.30 -3.84 30.49
CA GLN A 45 23.00 -3.77 31.15
C GLN A 45 21.88 -3.35 30.23
N MET A 46 22.23 -2.79 29.10
CA MET A 46 21.29 -2.30 28.08
C MET A 46 21.90 -2.40 26.67
N ALA A 47 21.11 -2.72 25.70
CA ALA A 47 21.54 -2.67 24.32
C ALA A 47 20.47 -1.98 23.43
N LEU A 48 20.91 -1.03 22.59
CA LEU A 48 20.05 -0.19 21.79
C LEU A 48 20.01 -0.67 20.34
N THR A 49 18.78 -0.83 19.81
CA THR A 49 18.52 -1.17 18.40
C THR A 49 18.39 0.09 17.53
N LEU A 50 17.95 -0.06 16.27
CA LEU A 50 17.55 1.04 15.36
C LEU A 50 16.04 1.09 15.15
N GLU A 51 15.29 0.26 15.84
CA GLU A 51 13.83 0.27 15.73
C GLU A 51 13.26 1.40 16.58
N ASP A 52 12.35 2.18 16.01
CA ASP A 52 11.59 3.17 16.75
C ASP A 52 10.59 2.46 17.67
N GLY A 53 10.54 2.84 18.94
CA GLY A 53 9.64 2.18 19.85
C GLY A 53 9.75 2.69 21.29
N LEU A 54 8.80 2.22 22.12
CA LEU A 54 8.90 2.35 23.58
C LEU A 54 9.70 1.19 24.15
N ASP A 55 10.51 1.47 25.14
CA ASP A 55 11.26 0.45 25.83
C ASP A 55 10.35 -0.40 26.73
N ASN A 56 10.70 -1.67 26.83
CA ASN A 56 10.11 -2.60 27.78
C ASN A 56 11.13 -2.84 28.90
N LEU A 57 10.85 -2.38 30.10
CA LEU A 57 11.74 -2.56 31.26
C LEU A 57 12.08 -4.03 31.56
N GLY A 58 11.33 -4.97 31.00
CA GLY A 58 11.63 -6.41 31.08
C GLY A 58 12.68 -6.90 30.08
N ASP A 59 13.03 -6.12 29.05
CA ASP A 59 13.99 -6.51 28.01
C ASP A 59 14.90 -5.34 27.57
N LEU A 60 15.73 -4.87 28.51
CA LEU A 60 16.65 -3.78 28.24
C LEU A 60 17.76 -4.13 27.22
N MET A 61 17.94 -5.41 26.89
CA MET A 61 18.94 -5.83 25.91
C MET A 61 18.47 -5.66 24.45
N ASN A 62 17.21 -5.26 24.25
CA ASN A 62 16.63 -4.99 22.96
C ASN A 62 15.86 -3.66 22.95
N SER A 63 16.44 -2.64 23.58
CA SER A 63 15.79 -1.33 23.74
C SER A 63 15.71 -0.57 22.42
N PRO A 64 14.51 -0.15 22.00
CA PRO A 64 14.31 0.73 20.85
C PRO A 64 14.98 2.08 21.05
N ARG A 65 15.30 2.77 19.96
CA ARG A 65 15.75 4.16 20.00
C ARG A 65 15.30 4.94 18.78
N PHE A 66 14.96 6.20 18.99
CA PHE A 66 14.73 7.13 17.89
C PHE A 66 16.07 7.60 17.32
N LEU A 67 16.22 7.43 16.00
CA LEU A 67 17.35 7.97 15.28
C LEU A 67 16.95 9.33 14.70
N VAL A 68 17.53 10.40 15.23
CA VAL A 68 17.36 11.76 14.68
C VAL A 68 18.27 11.86 13.46
N ALA A 69 17.79 11.30 12.34
CA ALA A 69 18.44 11.38 11.03
C ALA A 69 17.76 12.46 10.19
N SER A 70 18.47 13.06 9.23
CA SER A 70 17.91 14.03 8.28
C SER A 70 17.40 15.33 8.89
N ASP A 71 17.91 15.73 10.05
CA ASP A 71 17.62 17.01 10.71
C ASP A 71 16.11 17.33 10.78
N PRO A 72 15.28 16.47 11.38
CA PRO A 72 13.88 16.80 11.60
C PRO A 72 13.79 17.97 12.59
N ASP A 73 12.86 18.87 12.34
CA ASP A 73 12.53 19.89 13.33
C ASP A 73 11.97 19.27 14.63
N GLY A 74 11.88 20.09 15.69
CA GLY A 74 11.41 19.63 16.99
C GLY A 74 9.99 19.09 16.98
N GLU A 75 9.14 19.59 16.10
CA GLU A 75 7.76 19.15 15.94
C GLU A 75 7.71 17.75 15.31
N HIS A 76 8.48 17.51 14.26
CA HIS A 76 8.58 16.18 13.64
C HIS A 76 9.09 15.13 14.61
N PHE A 77 10.12 15.46 15.40
CA PHE A 77 10.64 14.56 16.43
C PHE A 77 9.61 14.26 17.52
N ALA A 78 8.91 15.28 18.03
CA ALA A 78 7.86 15.11 19.02
C ALA A 78 6.71 14.23 18.50
N ASN A 79 6.26 14.46 17.26
CA ASN A 79 5.22 13.66 16.63
C ASN A 79 5.65 12.19 16.44
N SER A 80 6.92 11.93 16.12
CA SER A 80 7.46 10.57 16.04
C SER A 80 7.39 9.83 17.39
N ILE A 81 7.71 10.50 18.49
CA ILE A 81 7.59 9.93 19.86
C ILE A 81 6.13 9.67 20.20
N VAL A 82 5.23 10.62 19.93
CA VAL A 82 3.79 10.47 20.21
C VAL A 82 3.18 9.34 19.40
N ALA A 83 3.56 9.20 18.13
CA ALA A 83 3.07 8.13 17.26
C ALA A 83 3.42 6.72 17.80
N VAL A 84 4.59 6.57 18.43
CA VAL A 84 4.98 5.29 19.06
C VAL A 84 4.20 5.01 20.34
N GLN A 85 3.87 6.03 21.11
CA GLN A 85 3.05 5.88 22.33
C GLN A 85 1.61 5.46 22.03
N ALA A 86 1.11 5.84 20.86
CA ALA A 86 -0.29 5.65 20.44
C ALA A 86 -0.58 4.28 19.80
N LYS A 87 0.32 3.29 19.82
CA LYS A 87 0.08 1.97 19.21
C LYS A 87 -0.94 1.14 20.01
N ALA A 88 -2.19 1.60 20.02
CA ALA A 88 -3.32 0.69 20.18
C ALA A 88 -3.32 -0.31 18.98
N PRO A 89 -3.71 -1.58 19.20
CA PRO A 89 -3.80 -2.53 18.09
C PRO A 89 -4.68 -1.96 16.99
N LEU A 90 -4.11 -1.80 15.78
CA LEU A 90 -4.84 -1.33 14.62
C LEU A 90 -5.90 -2.37 14.25
N ARG A 91 -7.18 -2.00 14.37
CA ARG A 91 -8.30 -2.81 13.93
C ARG A 91 -8.86 -2.21 12.65
N VAL A 92 -8.77 -2.96 11.57
CA VAL A 92 -9.22 -2.55 10.24
C VAL A 92 -10.37 -3.44 9.81
N LEU A 93 -11.42 -2.85 9.28
CA LEU A 93 -12.52 -3.56 8.62
C LEU A 93 -12.51 -3.24 7.13
N HIS A 94 -12.69 -4.27 6.31
CA HIS A 94 -12.96 -4.14 4.89
C HIS A 94 -14.47 -4.24 4.68
N VAL A 95 -15.07 -3.22 4.08
CA VAL A 95 -16.52 -3.10 3.91
C VAL A 95 -16.86 -3.00 2.43
N ASP A 96 -17.63 -3.96 1.99
CA ASP A 96 -18.20 -4.03 0.65
C ASP A 96 -19.59 -3.37 0.65
N LEU A 97 -19.74 -2.25 -0.09
CA LEU A 97 -20.99 -1.50 -0.19
C LEU A 97 -22.08 -2.24 -0.98
N ASP A 98 -21.73 -3.24 -1.79
CA ASP A 98 -22.72 -4.09 -2.44
C ASP A 98 -23.57 -4.86 -1.40
N ASN A 99 -23.01 -5.13 -0.22
CA ASN A 99 -23.73 -5.75 0.91
C ASN A 99 -24.55 -4.76 1.75
N VAL A 100 -24.35 -3.45 1.58
CA VAL A 100 -25.11 -2.40 2.27
C VAL A 100 -26.22 -1.85 1.37
N TYR A 101 -25.95 -1.80 0.07
CA TYR A 101 -26.92 -1.33 -0.92
C TYR A 101 -28.20 -2.15 -0.92
N ASP A 102 -29.32 -1.45 -0.99
CA ASP A 102 -30.64 -2.04 -1.22
C ASP A 102 -31.46 -1.09 -2.12
N PRO A 103 -32.24 -1.59 -3.10
CA PRO A 103 -33.09 -0.75 -3.92
C PRO A 103 -34.23 -0.08 -3.11
N ASP A 104 -34.63 -0.66 -1.97
CA ASP A 104 -35.50 0.01 -0.99
C ASP A 104 -34.67 0.95 -0.11
N PRO A 105 -34.89 2.27 -0.18
CA PRO A 105 -34.15 3.24 0.61
C PRO A 105 -34.28 3.04 2.14
N ALA A 106 -35.43 2.52 2.60
CA ALA A 106 -35.64 2.24 4.02
C ALA A 106 -34.80 1.03 4.47
N GLN A 107 -34.70 -0.01 3.65
CA GLN A 107 -33.86 -1.15 3.95
C GLN A 107 -32.36 -0.75 3.87
N GLN A 108 -31.96 0.00 2.86
CA GLN A 108 -30.60 0.51 2.74
C GLN A 108 -30.20 1.36 3.97
N ALA A 109 -31.12 2.18 4.50
CA ALA A 109 -30.88 2.95 5.72
C ALA A 109 -30.68 2.03 6.94
N ARG A 110 -31.48 0.99 7.08
CA ARG A 110 -31.32 -0.02 8.16
C ARG A 110 -29.98 -0.77 8.03
N ASN A 111 -29.58 -1.16 6.81
CA ASN A 111 -28.29 -1.82 6.54
C ASN A 111 -27.13 -0.92 6.96
N LEU A 112 -27.19 0.36 6.62
CA LEU A 112 -26.19 1.34 7.01
C LEU A 112 -26.10 1.51 8.54
N ASP A 113 -27.22 1.64 9.22
CA ASP A 113 -27.23 1.75 10.69
C ASP A 113 -26.63 0.50 11.35
N GLN A 114 -26.93 -0.68 10.83
CA GLN A 114 -26.34 -1.93 11.31
C GLN A 114 -24.83 -1.99 11.04
N LEU A 115 -24.37 -1.53 9.88
CA LEU A 115 -22.93 -1.44 9.57
C LEU A 115 -22.22 -0.56 10.60
N VAL A 116 -22.70 0.66 10.80
CA VAL A 116 -22.09 1.61 11.75
C VAL A 116 -22.04 1.02 13.16
N GLN A 117 -23.12 0.39 13.61
CA GLN A 117 -23.15 -0.25 14.92
C GLN A 117 -22.13 -1.38 15.03
N ARG A 118 -21.98 -2.22 14.00
CA ARG A 118 -20.95 -3.29 13.98
C ARG A 118 -19.54 -2.74 14.06
N VAL A 119 -19.25 -1.64 13.33
CA VAL A 119 -17.91 -0.99 13.38
C VAL A 119 -17.62 -0.50 14.79
N VAL A 120 -18.61 0.12 15.47
CA VAL A 120 -18.48 0.56 16.87
C VAL A 120 -18.27 -0.63 17.81
N ASP A 121 -19.08 -1.68 17.71
CA ASP A 121 -19.03 -2.86 18.59
C ASP A 121 -17.68 -3.60 18.44
N MET A 122 -17.12 -3.64 17.23
CA MET A 122 -15.81 -4.23 16.95
C MET A 122 -14.63 -3.35 17.39
N GLY A 123 -14.89 -2.08 17.68
CA GLY A 123 -13.85 -1.10 18.01
C GLY A 123 -12.83 -0.90 16.89
N ALA A 124 -13.29 -0.94 15.63
CA ALA A 124 -12.42 -0.72 14.48
C ALA A 124 -12.16 0.79 14.30
N GLY A 125 -10.89 1.16 14.32
CA GLY A 125 -10.46 2.55 14.10
C GLY A 125 -10.23 2.91 12.63
N THR A 126 -10.26 1.94 11.73
CA THR A 126 -10.04 2.15 10.28
C THR A 126 -10.99 1.27 9.48
N VAL A 127 -11.56 1.83 8.43
CA VAL A 127 -12.43 1.13 7.49
C VAL A 127 -11.92 1.33 6.06
N PHE A 128 -11.69 0.23 5.34
CA PHE A 128 -11.51 0.21 3.90
C PHE A 128 -12.90 0.04 3.26
N LEU A 129 -13.41 1.11 2.69
CA LEU A 129 -14.78 1.21 2.19
C LEU A 129 -14.81 1.14 0.67
N GLN A 130 -15.48 0.14 0.11
CA GLN A 130 -15.68 0.01 -1.33
C GLN A 130 -16.41 1.24 -1.89
N ALA A 131 -15.83 1.91 -2.88
CA ALA A 131 -16.44 3.07 -3.53
C ALA A 131 -17.03 2.74 -4.92
N PHE A 132 -16.84 1.53 -5.41
CA PHE A 132 -17.35 1.00 -6.68
C PHE A 132 -18.41 -0.09 -6.45
N ALA A 133 -19.15 -0.45 -7.49
CA ALA A 133 -20.09 -1.56 -7.43
C ALA A 133 -19.60 -2.72 -8.30
N ASP A 134 -19.50 -3.90 -7.70
CA ASP A 134 -19.18 -5.16 -8.40
C ASP A 134 -20.07 -6.31 -7.91
N PRO A 135 -21.40 -6.21 -8.10
CA PRO A 135 -22.34 -7.22 -7.61
C PRO A 135 -22.19 -8.60 -8.26
N LYS A 136 -21.39 -8.71 -9.32
CA LYS A 136 -21.10 -9.98 -9.99
C LYS A 136 -19.79 -10.61 -9.51
N GLY A 137 -18.92 -9.82 -8.89
CA GLY A 137 -17.59 -10.26 -8.47
C GLY A 137 -16.67 -10.58 -9.65
N ASP A 138 -16.87 -9.91 -10.81
CA ASP A 138 -16.03 -10.14 -11.98
C ASP A 138 -14.84 -9.17 -12.08
N GLY A 139 -14.78 -8.21 -11.15
CA GLY A 139 -13.70 -7.25 -11.04
C GLY A 139 -13.71 -6.16 -12.12
N LEU A 140 -14.71 -6.12 -13.01
CA LEU A 140 -14.89 -5.05 -13.98
C LEU A 140 -15.94 -4.06 -13.50
N VAL A 141 -15.54 -2.86 -13.16
CA VAL A 141 -16.39 -1.85 -12.56
C VAL A 141 -17.25 -1.14 -13.60
N HIS A 142 -18.57 -1.35 -13.52
CA HIS A 142 -19.57 -0.75 -14.41
C HIS A 142 -20.29 0.46 -13.78
N SER A 143 -20.25 0.62 -12.48
CA SER A 143 -20.89 1.74 -11.77
C SER A 143 -20.19 2.03 -10.45
N LEU A 144 -20.39 3.23 -9.92
CA LEU A 144 -19.77 3.71 -8.70
C LEU A 144 -20.82 4.06 -7.64
N TYR A 145 -20.42 4.16 -6.38
CA TYR A 145 -21.26 4.59 -5.26
C TYR A 145 -21.10 6.08 -4.93
N PHE A 146 -20.58 6.85 -5.86
CA PHE A 146 -20.45 8.31 -5.78
C PHE A 146 -20.67 8.98 -7.13
N PRO A 147 -21.06 10.28 -7.17
CA PRO A 147 -21.21 11.04 -8.41
C PRO A 147 -19.87 11.16 -9.13
N ASN A 148 -19.87 10.85 -10.44
CA ASN A 148 -18.68 10.95 -11.28
C ASN A 148 -19.03 11.21 -12.74
N ARG A 149 -18.03 11.63 -13.55
CA ARG A 149 -18.21 12.03 -14.96
C ARG A 149 -18.27 10.86 -15.96
N HIS A 150 -17.83 9.66 -15.58
CA HIS A 150 -17.51 8.61 -16.54
C HIS A 150 -18.38 7.37 -16.47
N LEU A 151 -18.85 7.00 -15.30
CA LEU A 151 -19.61 5.77 -15.06
C LEU A 151 -20.96 6.08 -14.44
N PRO A 152 -21.96 5.22 -14.65
CA PRO A 152 -23.21 5.31 -13.92
C PRO A 152 -22.99 5.29 -12.42
N MET A 153 -23.73 6.13 -11.69
CA MET A 153 -23.82 6.05 -10.24
C MET A 153 -24.89 5.03 -9.87
N ARG A 154 -24.54 3.96 -9.15
CA ARG A 154 -25.52 2.98 -8.66
C ARG A 154 -26.39 3.55 -7.56
N ALA A 155 -25.75 4.26 -6.63
CA ALA A 155 -26.38 5.03 -5.58
C ALA A 155 -25.34 6.02 -5.04
N ASP A 156 -25.77 7.16 -4.51
CA ASP A 156 -24.90 8.07 -3.73
C ASP A 156 -24.80 7.54 -2.28
N LEU A 157 -24.08 6.43 -2.14
CA LEU A 157 -23.99 5.70 -0.88
C LEU A 157 -22.63 5.87 -0.19
N PHE A 158 -21.55 5.97 -0.96
CA PHE A 158 -20.19 6.08 -0.41
C PHE A 158 -20.04 7.25 0.55
N ASN A 159 -20.42 8.45 0.12
CA ASN A 159 -20.36 9.66 0.94
C ASN A 159 -21.16 9.54 2.23
N ARG A 160 -22.38 9.03 2.12
CA ARG A 160 -23.28 8.87 3.26
C ARG A 160 -22.69 7.90 4.29
N VAL A 161 -22.11 6.78 3.84
CA VAL A 161 -21.48 5.79 4.71
C VAL A 161 -20.20 6.34 5.33
N ALA A 162 -19.31 6.93 4.52
CA ALA A 162 -18.06 7.53 4.99
C ALA A 162 -18.30 8.58 6.07
N TRP A 163 -19.24 9.50 5.84
CA TRP A 163 -19.61 10.52 6.82
C TRP A 163 -20.11 9.92 8.14
N GLN A 164 -20.93 8.88 8.08
CA GLN A 164 -21.44 8.22 9.30
C GLN A 164 -20.37 7.43 10.04
N LEU A 165 -19.45 6.80 9.33
CA LEU A 165 -18.31 6.13 9.94
C LEU A 165 -17.40 7.13 10.67
N HIS A 166 -17.12 8.29 10.08
CA HIS A 166 -16.37 9.34 10.76
C HIS A 166 -17.10 9.88 12.00
N THR A 167 -18.38 10.23 11.85
CA THR A 167 -19.09 10.98 12.90
C THR A 167 -19.63 10.11 14.02
N ARG A 168 -20.02 8.85 13.75
CA ARG A 168 -20.64 7.95 14.72
C ARG A 168 -19.70 6.86 15.22
N ALA A 169 -18.80 6.35 14.36
CA ALA A 169 -17.85 5.31 14.73
C ALA A 169 -16.44 5.85 15.01
N HIS A 170 -16.19 7.13 14.73
CA HIS A 170 -14.86 7.76 14.87
C HIS A 170 -13.75 6.99 14.14
N ALA A 171 -14.10 6.36 13.01
CA ALA A 171 -13.18 5.58 12.20
C ALA A 171 -12.61 6.39 11.05
N SER A 172 -11.32 6.23 10.76
CA SER A 172 -10.72 6.68 9.52
C SER A 172 -11.24 5.85 8.35
N VAL A 173 -11.54 6.52 7.22
CA VAL A 173 -12.12 5.88 6.03
C VAL A 173 -11.18 6.01 4.84
N TYR A 174 -10.74 4.85 4.33
CA TYR A 174 -10.00 4.76 3.08
C TYR A 174 -10.92 4.25 1.98
N ALA A 175 -10.98 4.97 0.86
CA ALA A 175 -11.74 4.54 -0.29
C ALA A 175 -11.04 3.36 -0.98
N TRP A 176 -11.70 2.20 -1.02
CA TRP A 176 -11.20 1.06 -1.79
C TRP A 176 -11.66 1.20 -3.24
N MET A 177 -10.69 1.29 -4.17
CA MET A 177 -10.90 1.62 -5.58
C MET A 177 -10.01 0.79 -6.49
N PRO A 178 -10.52 0.34 -7.67
CA PRO A 178 -9.68 -0.23 -8.72
C PRO A 178 -8.81 0.84 -9.37
N VAL A 179 -7.66 0.41 -9.89
CA VAL A 179 -6.73 1.30 -10.60
C VAL A 179 -6.98 1.27 -12.11
N LEU A 180 -7.23 0.10 -12.72
CA LEU A 180 -7.30 -0.09 -14.17
C LEU A 180 -8.61 -0.74 -14.64
N SER A 181 -9.34 -1.43 -13.77
CA SER A 181 -10.47 -2.31 -14.15
C SER A 181 -11.81 -1.58 -14.20
N PHE A 182 -11.93 -0.60 -15.06
CA PHE A 182 -13.16 0.14 -15.31
C PHE A 182 -13.78 -0.18 -16.68
N ALA A 183 -15.11 -0.28 -16.74
CA ALA A 183 -15.88 -0.45 -17.98
C ALA A 183 -16.14 0.88 -18.69
N LEU A 184 -15.07 1.59 -19.02
CA LEU A 184 -15.12 2.85 -19.78
C LEU A 184 -15.37 2.60 -21.26
N ASP A 185 -15.31 3.67 -22.08
CA ASP A 185 -15.51 3.60 -23.54
C ASP A 185 -14.72 2.44 -24.17
N ALA A 186 -15.40 1.61 -24.96
CA ALA A 186 -14.81 0.46 -25.65
C ALA A 186 -13.67 0.81 -26.62
N LYS A 187 -13.54 2.09 -27.00
CA LYS A 187 -12.43 2.59 -27.81
C LYS A 187 -11.14 2.74 -27.04
N LEU A 188 -11.19 2.82 -25.72
CA LEU A 188 -10.00 2.90 -24.89
C LEU A 188 -9.27 1.56 -24.87
N PRO A 189 -7.95 1.57 -25.08
CA PRO A 189 -7.18 0.32 -25.16
C PRO A 189 -7.15 -0.38 -23.81
N ARG A 190 -7.30 -1.71 -23.88
CA ARG A 190 -7.14 -2.59 -22.74
C ARG A 190 -5.75 -3.19 -22.70
N VAL A 191 -5.32 -3.60 -21.52
CA VAL A 191 -4.14 -4.44 -21.35
C VAL A 191 -4.34 -5.71 -22.16
N THR A 192 -3.34 -6.05 -22.96
CA THR A 192 -3.35 -7.28 -23.77
C THR A 192 -2.13 -8.15 -23.45
N ARG A 193 -2.33 -9.45 -23.59
CA ARG A 193 -1.32 -10.48 -23.38
C ARG A 193 -0.84 -11.02 -24.72
N TRP A 194 0.46 -11.21 -24.84
CA TRP A 194 1.07 -11.99 -25.91
C TRP A 194 1.13 -13.47 -25.51
N ASP A 195 0.59 -14.37 -26.36
CA ASP A 195 0.67 -15.81 -26.13
C ASP A 195 1.94 -16.38 -26.78
N PRO A 196 2.88 -16.93 -25.98
CA PRO A 196 4.14 -17.47 -26.51
C PRO A 196 3.99 -18.72 -27.37
N LYS A 197 2.85 -19.43 -27.28
CA LYS A 197 2.60 -20.65 -28.07
C LYS A 197 2.08 -20.32 -29.47
N THR A 198 1.25 -19.31 -29.58
CA THR A 198 0.57 -18.96 -30.83
C THR A 198 1.09 -17.67 -31.45
N GLY A 199 1.84 -16.84 -30.70
CA GLY A 199 2.26 -15.50 -31.10
C GLY A 199 1.13 -14.48 -31.16
N LYS A 200 -0.10 -14.84 -30.78
CA LYS A 200 -1.26 -13.95 -30.84
C LYS A 200 -1.29 -13.00 -29.64
N ILE A 201 -1.87 -11.82 -29.89
CA ILE A 201 -2.14 -10.81 -28.85
C ILE A 201 -3.66 -10.76 -28.63
N GLY A 202 -4.09 -10.75 -27.36
CA GLY A 202 -5.49 -10.69 -26.98
C GLY A 202 -5.64 -10.39 -25.48
N LEU A 203 -6.88 -10.32 -25.01
CA LEU A 203 -7.15 -10.20 -23.57
C LEU A 203 -6.68 -11.48 -22.85
N ASP A 204 -6.17 -11.31 -21.64
CA ASP A 204 -5.83 -12.45 -20.77
C ASP A 204 -7.13 -12.94 -20.08
N PRO A 205 -7.59 -14.18 -20.34
CA PRO A 205 -8.81 -14.70 -19.75
C PRO A 205 -8.69 -14.97 -18.23
N ASP A 206 -7.46 -15.07 -17.72
CA ASP A 206 -7.17 -15.38 -16.32
C ASP A 206 -6.91 -14.12 -15.49
N GLN A 207 -7.14 -12.92 -16.06
CA GLN A 207 -6.89 -11.64 -15.42
C GLN A 207 -8.11 -10.71 -15.54
N TYR A 208 -8.19 -9.72 -14.66
CA TYR A 208 -9.16 -8.63 -14.79
C TYR A 208 -9.05 -7.93 -16.14
N GLN A 209 -10.17 -7.45 -16.67
CA GLN A 209 -10.19 -6.65 -17.88
C GLN A 209 -9.74 -5.23 -17.60
N ARG A 210 -8.44 -5.01 -17.63
CA ARG A 210 -7.79 -3.75 -17.27
C ARG A 210 -7.63 -2.82 -18.48
N LEU A 211 -7.77 -1.53 -18.27
CA LEU A 211 -7.41 -0.50 -19.23
C LEU A 211 -5.90 -0.32 -19.27
N SER A 212 -5.33 -0.05 -20.46
CA SER A 212 -3.88 0.17 -20.57
C SER A 212 -3.50 1.57 -20.09
N PRO A 213 -2.74 1.71 -19.00
CA PRO A 213 -2.32 3.02 -18.48
C PRO A 213 -1.28 3.71 -19.38
N PHE A 214 -0.78 3.01 -20.42
CA PHE A 214 0.13 3.59 -21.41
C PHE A 214 -0.58 4.52 -22.40
N ASP A 215 -1.91 4.53 -22.41
CA ASP A 215 -2.70 5.46 -23.22
C ASP A 215 -3.07 6.71 -22.43
N PRO A 216 -2.76 7.93 -22.94
CA PRO A 216 -3.06 9.17 -22.23
C PRO A 216 -4.55 9.42 -21.97
N ALA A 217 -5.45 8.92 -22.86
CA ALA A 217 -6.88 9.09 -22.66
C ALA A 217 -7.39 8.18 -21.53
N VAL A 218 -6.83 6.99 -21.36
CA VAL A 218 -7.08 6.11 -20.22
C VAL A 218 -6.64 6.79 -18.92
N ARG A 219 -5.41 7.30 -18.88
CA ARG A 219 -4.88 8.01 -17.68
C ARG A 219 -5.78 9.17 -17.30
N LYS A 220 -6.16 9.99 -18.28
CA LYS A 220 -7.05 11.13 -18.04
C LYS A 220 -8.40 10.69 -17.47
N ALA A 221 -9.06 9.70 -18.09
CA ALA A 221 -10.39 9.26 -17.65
C ALA A 221 -10.36 8.66 -16.23
N ILE A 222 -9.34 7.87 -15.89
CA ILE A 222 -9.16 7.31 -14.55
C ILE A 222 -8.85 8.42 -13.55
N GLY A 223 -7.93 9.32 -13.87
CA GLY A 223 -7.61 10.48 -13.01
C GLY A 223 -8.85 11.33 -12.71
N GLU A 224 -9.71 11.58 -13.71
CA GLU A 224 -10.97 12.30 -13.53
C GLU A 224 -11.97 11.57 -12.61
N ILE A 225 -11.99 10.24 -12.56
CA ILE A 225 -12.78 9.46 -11.59
C ILE A 225 -12.26 9.68 -10.17
N TYR A 226 -10.94 9.63 -9.98
CA TYR A 226 -10.31 9.87 -8.68
C TYR A 226 -10.45 11.33 -8.21
N GLU A 227 -10.37 12.30 -9.13
CA GLU A 227 -10.69 13.69 -8.81
C GLU A 227 -12.13 13.86 -8.33
N ASP A 228 -13.10 13.18 -8.98
CA ASP A 228 -14.50 13.23 -8.57
C ASP A 228 -14.68 12.61 -7.18
N LEU A 229 -14.05 11.48 -6.90
CA LEU A 229 -14.05 10.87 -5.57
C LEU A 229 -13.51 11.83 -4.50
N ALA A 230 -12.37 12.48 -4.76
CA ALA A 230 -11.76 13.41 -3.83
C ALA A 230 -12.63 14.64 -3.53
N ARG A 231 -13.52 15.03 -4.45
CA ARG A 231 -14.44 16.18 -4.27
C ARG A 231 -15.68 15.85 -3.46
N VAL A 232 -16.09 14.59 -3.41
CA VAL A 232 -17.42 14.20 -2.92
C VAL A 232 -17.45 13.65 -1.51
N GLY A 233 -16.34 13.29 -0.90
CA GLY A 233 -16.39 12.71 0.42
C GLY A 233 -15.16 12.92 1.28
N PRO A 234 -15.34 12.94 2.61
CA PRO A 234 -14.21 12.91 3.52
C PRO A 234 -13.58 11.51 3.47
N ILE A 235 -12.37 11.43 2.94
CA ILE A 235 -11.55 10.22 2.95
C ILE A 235 -10.19 10.53 3.56
N ASP A 236 -9.64 9.58 4.31
CA ASP A 236 -8.31 9.70 4.92
C ASP A 236 -7.23 9.15 3.97
N GLY A 237 -7.64 8.47 2.90
CA GLY A 237 -6.74 7.93 1.89
C GLY A 237 -7.44 6.97 0.94
N ILE A 238 -6.63 6.32 0.10
CA ILE A 238 -7.10 5.38 -0.91
C ILE A 238 -6.43 4.03 -0.66
N LEU A 239 -7.22 2.96 -0.72
CA LEU A 239 -6.75 1.59 -0.85
C LEU A 239 -6.93 1.16 -2.30
N TYR A 240 -5.84 0.94 -3.00
CA TYR A 240 -5.89 0.41 -4.35
C TYR A 240 -6.25 -1.07 -4.37
N HIS A 241 -7.11 -1.46 -5.32
CA HIS A 241 -7.40 -2.86 -5.62
C HIS A 241 -6.18 -3.54 -6.26
N ASP A 242 -6.15 -4.86 -6.28
CA ASP A 242 -5.05 -5.68 -6.79
C ASP A 242 -5.02 -5.81 -8.33
N ASP A 243 -5.76 -4.98 -9.04
CA ASP A 243 -5.83 -4.96 -10.51
C ASP A 243 -4.67 -4.21 -11.19
N ALA A 244 -3.85 -3.46 -10.44
CA ALA A 244 -2.68 -2.75 -10.96
C ALA A 244 -1.45 -3.65 -11.10
N VAL A 245 -1.58 -4.71 -11.89
CA VAL A 245 -0.52 -5.70 -12.09
C VAL A 245 -0.30 -6.00 -13.57
N PHE A 246 0.95 -6.32 -13.94
CA PHE A 246 1.30 -6.86 -15.24
C PHE A 246 2.13 -8.14 -15.06
N ASN A 247 1.73 -9.19 -15.76
CA ASN A 247 2.56 -10.39 -15.83
C ASN A 247 3.68 -10.26 -16.87
N ASP A 248 4.46 -11.32 -17.06
CA ASP A 248 5.61 -11.36 -17.97
C ASP A 248 5.24 -11.37 -19.47
N PHE A 249 3.96 -11.33 -19.80
CA PHE A 249 3.43 -11.35 -21.18
C PHE A 249 2.61 -10.08 -21.49
N GLU A 250 2.52 -9.15 -20.55
CA GLU A 250 1.71 -7.93 -20.57
C GLU A 250 2.55 -6.67 -20.32
N ASP A 251 2.16 -5.51 -20.77
CA ASP A 251 1.09 -5.15 -21.68
C ASP A 251 1.62 -5.23 -23.13
N ALA A 252 0.84 -5.86 -24.01
CA ALA A 252 1.13 -5.97 -25.44
C ALA A 252 0.25 -5.04 -26.30
N SER A 253 -0.43 -4.08 -25.67
CA SER A 253 -1.23 -3.08 -26.40
C SER A 253 -0.35 -2.18 -27.28
N PRO A 254 -0.85 -1.64 -28.39
CA PRO A 254 -0.08 -0.73 -29.24
C PRO A 254 0.47 0.49 -28.49
N ALA A 255 -0.28 1.02 -27.51
CA ALA A 255 0.16 2.14 -26.69
C ALA A 255 1.37 1.76 -25.81
N ALA A 256 1.33 0.58 -25.17
CA ALA A 256 2.42 0.07 -24.36
C ALA A 256 3.67 -0.18 -25.19
N LEU A 257 3.55 -0.89 -26.32
CA LEU A 257 4.69 -1.20 -27.20
C LEU A 257 5.37 0.08 -27.73
N LYS A 258 4.57 1.08 -28.11
CA LYS A 258 5.09 2.40 -28.51
C LYS A 258 5.86 3.07 -27.36
N THR A 259 5.34 3.00 -26.15
CA THR A 259 5.99 3.57 -24.97
C THR A 259 7.30 2.85 -24.65
N TYR A 260 7.35 1.52 -24.77
CA TYR A 260 8.58 0.76 -24.58
C TYR A 260 9.65 1.18 -25.57
N ALA A 261 9.30 1.26 -26.86
CA ALA A 261 10.24 1.71 -27.91
C ALA A 261 10.77 3.11 -27.66
N ALA A 262 9.92 4.04 -27.24
CA ALA A 262 10.31 5.41 -26.89
C ALA A 262 11.27 5.48 -25.71
N ASN A 263 11.34 4.43 -24.87
CA ASN A 263 12.24 4.32 -23.72
C ASN A 263 13.41 3.36 -23.96
N GLY A 264 13.74 3.07 -25.21
CA GLY A 264 14.91 2.26 -25.59
C GLY A 264 14.77 0.77 -25.25
N LEU A 265 13.51 0.28 -25.19
CA LEU A 265 13.18 -1.14 -25.08
C LEU A 265 12.66 -1.65 -26.44
N PRO A 266 12.75 -2.96 -26.71
CA PRO A 266 12.10 -3.56 -27.88
C PRO A 266 10.58 -3.28 -27.93
N ASP A 267 10.04 -3.21 -29.15
CA ASP A 267 8.64 -2.94 -29.46
C ASP A 267 7.77 -4.19 -29.63
N SER A 268 8.27 -5.35 -29.19
CA SER A 268 7.51 -6.59 -29.18
C SER A 268 7.80 -7.41 -27.92
N ILE A 269 6.78 -8.09 -27.40
CA ILE A 269 6.90 -8.91 -26.19
C ILE A 269 7.89 -10.06 -26.39
N ALA A 270 7.90 -10.66 -27.58
CA ALA A 270 8.84 -11.73 -27.92
C ALA A 270 10.29 -11.24 -27.78
N ALA A 271 10.62 -10.06 -28.33
CA ALA A 271 11.95 -9.49 -28.22
C ALA A 271 12.31 -9.03 -26.79
N LEU A 272 11.35 -8.48 -26.04
CA LEU A 272 11.51 -8.11 -24.64
C LEU A 272 11.87 -9.32 -23.77
N ARG A 273 11.40 -10.51 -24.13
CA ARG A 273 11.60 -11.75 -23.39
C ARG A 273 12.77 -12.61 -23.89
N ALA A 274 13.31 -12.30 -25.06
CA ALA A 274 14.38 -13.08 -25.68
C ALA A 274 15.71 -12.99 -24.89
N ASP A 275 15.95 -11.89 -24.19
CA ASP A 275 17.16 -11.63 -23.40
C ASP A 275 16.78 -11.36 -21.93
N PRO A 276 17.33 -12.11 -20.96
CA PRO A 276 17.05 -11.94 -19.54
C PRO A 276 17.35 -10.52 -19.01
N ALA A 277 18.39 -9.86 -19.51
CA ALA A 277 18.75 -8.50 -19.08
C ALA A 277 17.72 -7.47 -19.60
N VAL A 278 17.27 -7.64 -20.85
CA VAL A 278 16.19 -6.82 -21.43
C VAL A 278 14.90 -7.04 -20.68
N MET A 279 14.55 -8.29 -20.39
CA MET A 279 13.36 -8.63 -19.61
C MET A 279 13.36 -7.99 -18.21
N GLN A 280 14.49 -8.03 -17.51
CA GLN A 280 14.63 -7.38 -16.20
C GLN A 280 14.44 -5.85 -16.29
N ARG A 281 15.02 -5.20 -17.31
CA ARG A 281 14.82 -3.76 -17.55
C ARG A 281 13.35 -3.43 -17.82
N TRP A 282 12.68 -4.25 -18.65
CA TRP A 282 11.26 -4.09 -18.97
C TRP A 282 10.37 -4.26 -17.73
N THR A 283 10.61 -5.29 -16.90
CA THR A 283 9.88 -5.49 -15.65
C THR A 283 10.00 -4.28 -14.71
N ARG A 284 11.23 -3.77 -14.52
CA ARG A 284 11.45 -2.55 -13.72
C ARG A 284 10.75 -1.32 -14.33
N PHE A 285 10.77 -1.19 -15.64
CA PHE A 285 10.09 -0.10 -16.34
C PHE A 285 8.58 -0.15 -16.09
N LYS A 286 7.94 -1.31 -16.26
CA LYS A 286 6.49 -1.49 -16.02
C LYS A 286 6.11 -1.18 -14.57
N SER A 287 6.86 -1.72 -13.62
CA SER A 287 6.61 -1.48 -12.20
C SER A 287 6.72 0.02 -11.86
N ARG A 288 7.76 0.69 -12.36
CA ARG A 288 7.92 2.12 -12.14
C ARG A 288 6.80 2.92 -12.79
N TYR A 289 6.41 2.56 -13.99
CA TYR A 289 5.33 3.23 -14.73
C TYR A 289 3.98 3.16 -13.98
N LEU A 290 3.66 1.99 -13.40
CA LEU A 290 2.45 1.83 -12.57
C LEU A 290 2.53 2.64 -11.28
N ILE A 291 3.68 2.63 -10.59
CA ILE A 291 3.90 3.45 -9.39
C ILE A 291 3.73 4.94 -9.71
N ASP A 292 4.36 5.42 -10.77
CA ASP A 292 4.25 6.83 -11.18
C ASP A 292 2.80 7.19 -11.52
N PHE A 293 2.05 6.27 -12.16
CA PHE A 293 0.63 6.46 -12.45
C PHE A 293 -0.24 6.56 -11.19
N THR A 294 0.05 5.79 -10.14
CA THR A 294 -0.71 5.86 -8.89
C THR A 294 -0.38 7.10 -8.05
N HIS A 295 0.67 7.83 -8.40
CA HIS A 295 1.06 9.09 -7.74
C HIS A 295 0.52 10.33 -8.45
N GLU A 296 -0.03 10.21 -9.64
CA GLU A 296 -0.69 11.32 -10.38
C GLU A 296 -2.06 11.67 -9.79
#